data_9a5aed0e1bdd4b9c8ea4382eea943e78
#
_entry.id   9a5aed0e1bdd4b9c8ea4382eea943e78
#
_cell.length_a   1.000
_cell.length_b   1.000
_cell.length_c   1.000
_cell.angle_alpha   90.00
_cell.angle_beta   90.00
_cell.angle_gamma   90.00
#
_symmetry.space_group_name_H-M   'P 1'
#
loop_
_entity.id
_entity.type
_entity.pdbx_description
1 polymer ?
#
loop_
_entity_poly.entity_id
_entity_poly.type
_entity_poly.pdbx_seq_one_letter_code
_entity_poly.pdbx_strand_id
1 'polypeptide(L)'
;LTEQVIPTLKQQFHLPENVKIILGGYSLAGLFALWASTQTDLFYGVAAASPSVWFPGWMEFEQQHPIQAQRVYLSLGDKEEHTKNTVMAVVGDNIRTLHSRLAEPSTDCTLEWNSGGHFKDADLRTAKAFQWAMEEHTGKPPFFMRKL
;
A
#
# COMPACT_ATOMS: atom_id res chain seq x y z
N LEU A 1 -7.96 14.32 -7.60
CA LEU A 1 -8.02 12.89 -7.93
C LEU A 1 -9.45 12.37 -7.81
N THR A 2 -10.06 12.44 -6.63
CA THR A 2 -11.39 11.86 -6.34
C THR A 2 -12.55 12.61 -7.02
N GLU A 3 -12.48 13.93 -7.13
CA GLU A 3 -13.57 14.78 -7.67
C GLU A 3 -13.51 14.99 -9.18
N GLN A 4 -12.36 14.78 -9.81
CA GLN A 4 -12.20 15.04 -11.25
C GLN A 4 -11.67 13.80 -11.99
N VAL A 5 -10.50 13.28 -11.62
CA VAL A 5 -9.82 12.21 -12.39
C VAL A 5 -10.65 10.94 -12.41
N ILE A 6 -11.05 10.44 -11.24
CA ILE A 6 -11.81 9.18 -11.14
C ILE A 6 -13.18 9.29 -11.82
N PRO A 7 -14.01 10.33 -11.58
CA PRO A 7 -15.26 10.51 -12.31
C PRO A 7 -15.08 10.60 -13.82
N THR A 8 -14.06 11.33 -14.28
CA THR A 8 -13.76 11.46 -15.72
C THR A 8 -13.42 10.09 -16.33
N LEU A 9 -12.58 9.29 -15.65
CA LEU A 9 -12.22 7.95 -16.12
C LEU A 9 -13.44 7.02 -16.14
N LYS A 10 -14.27 7.05 -15.10
CA LYS A 10 -15.50 6.26 -15.06
C LYS A 10 -16.40 6.58 -16.25
N GLN A 11 -16.60 7.87 -16.54
CA GLN A 11 -17.41 8.32 -17.67
C GLN A 11 -16.78 7.94 -19.01
N GLN A 12 -15.49 8.22 -19.21
CA GLN A 12 -14.79 7.98 -20.46
C GLN A 12 -14.74 6.51 -20.85
N PHE A 13 -14.57 5.63 -19.87
CA PHE A 13 -14.44 4.18 -20.10
C PHE A 13 -15.73 3.41 -19.77
N HIS A 14 -16.84 4.10 -19.51
CA HIS A 14 -18.14 3.50 -19.16
C HIS A 14 -18.02 2.46 -18.04
N LEU A 15 -17.22 2.77 -17.00
CA LEU A 15 -17.00 1.84 -15.89
C LEU A 15 -18.23 1.81 -14.96
N PRO A 16 -18.55 0.65 -14.37
CA PRO A 16 -19.66 0.54 -13.42
C PRO A 16 -19.37 1.35 -12.15
N GLU A 17 -20.41 1.78 -11.44
CA GLU A 17 -20.27 2.56 -10.20
C GLU A 17 -19.50 1.81 -9.11
N ASN A 18 -19.66 0.49 -9.04
CA ASN A 18 -19.01 -0.38 -8.06
C ASN A 18 -17.65 -0.92 -8.52
N VAL A 19 -17.02 -0.31 -9.54
CA VAL A 19 -15.67 -0.71 -9.98
C VAL A 19 -14.67 -0.58 -8.82
N LYS A 20 -13.89 -1.62 -8.60
CA LYS A 20 -12.81 -1.59 -7.61
C LYS A 20 -11.67 -0.70 -8.10
N ILE A 21 -11.31 0.31 -7.31
CA ILE A 21 -10.24 1.25 -7.64
C ILE A 21 -9.01 0.91 -6.80
N ILE A 22 -7.89 0.72 -7.48
CA ILE A 22 -6.59 0.50 -6.86
C ILE A 22 -5.71 1.70 -7.15
N LEU A 23 -5.18 2.32 -6.09
CA LEU A 23 -4.19 3.38 -6.19
C LEU A 23 -2.83 2.84 -5.81
N GLY A 24 -1.81 3.20 -6.56
CA GLY A 24 -0.48 2.70 -6.24
C GLY A 24 0.64 3.55 -6.83
N GLY A 25 1.85 3.22 -6.41
CA GLY A 25 3.05 3.87 -6.89
C GLY A 25 4.31 3.40 -6.18
N TYR A 26 5.43 3.95 -6.62
CA TYR A 26 6.75 3.69 -6.10
C TYR A 26 7.26 4.87 -5.28
N SER A 27 8.00 4.61 -4.19
CA SER A 27 8.65 5.66 -3.40
C SER A 27 7.65 6.68 -2.83
N LEU A 28 7.80 7.97 -3.15
CA LEU A 28 6.86 9.02 -2.73
C LEU A 28 5.45 8.82 -3.30
N ALA A 29 5.33 8.25 -4.51
CA ALA A 29 4.01 7.92 -5.06
C ALA A 29 3.35 6.76 -4.28
N GLY A 30 4.14 5.82 -3.75
CA GLY A 30 3.65 4.79 -2.83
C GLY A 30 3.17 5.38 -1.52
N LEU A 31 3.92 6.32 -0.94
CA LEU A 31 3.48 7.07 0.24
C LEU A 31 2.21 7.87 -0.03
N PHE A 32 2.13 8.55 -1.18
CA PHE A 32 0.92 9.26 -1.58
C PHE A 32 -0.30 8.35 -1.66
N ALA A 33 -0.15 7.14 -2.22
CA ALA A 33 -1.25 6.18 -2.30
C ALA A 33 -1.74 5.74 -0.91
N LEU A 34 -0.82 5.50 0.03
CA LEU A 34 -1.14 5.23 1.44
C LEU A 34 -1.86 6.42 2.08
N TRP A 35 -1.32 7.63 1.93
CA TRP A 35 -1.95 8.85 2.46
C TRP A 35 -3.33 9.10 1.87
N ALA A 36 -3.50 8.99 0.56
CA ALA A 36 -4.79 9.18 -0.09
C ALA A 36 -5.87 8.23 0.46
N SER A 37 -5.48 6.99 0.78
CA SER A 37 -6.40 6.01 1.36
C SER A 37 -6.75 6.26 2.84
N THR A 38 -6.09 7.21 3.51
CA THR A 38 -6.53 7.71 4.83
C THR A 38 -7.63 8.78 4.69
N GLN A 39 -7.74 9.41 3.51
CA GLN A 39 -8.66 10.54 3.27
C GLN A 39 -10.04 10.10 2.76
N THR A 40 -10.17 8.87 2.26
CA THR A 40 -11.38 8.36 1.63
C THR A 40 -11.37 6.83 1.57
N ASP A 41 -12.54 6.22 1.62
CA ASP A 41 -12.78 4.78 1.44
C ASP A 41 -12.97 4.37 -0.04
N LEU A 42 -12.78 5.31 -0.95
CA LEU A 42 -12.95 5.10 -2.39
C LEU A 42 -12.01 4.05 -2.98
N PHE A 43 -10.82 3.88 -2.37
CA PHE A 43 -9.81 2.95 -2.84
C PHE A 43 -10.02 1.57 -2.22
N TYR A 44 -10.39 0.60 -3.05
CA TYR A 44 -10.46 -0.81 -2.66
C TYR A 44 -9.09 -1.35 -2.25
N GLY A 45 -8.05 -0.98 -2.99
CA GLY A 45 -6.69 -1.44 -2.74
C GLY A 45 -5.62 -0.36 -2.89
N VAL A 46 -4.52 -0.55 -2.18
CA VAL A 46 -3.30 0.24 -2.29
C VAL A 46 -2.14 -0.65 -2.70
N ALA A 47 -1.45 -0.27 -3.77
CA ALA A 47 -0.24 -0.92 -4.29
C ALA A 47 0.99 -0.03 -4.01
N ALA A 48 1.55 -0.12 -2.80
CA ALA A 48 2.66 0.71 -2.36
C ALA A 48 4.00 -0.04 -2.46
N ALA A 49 4.72 0.17 -3.56
CA ALA A 49 6.04 -0.41 -3.79
C ALA A 49 7.14 0.51 -3.24
N SER A 50 7.97 0.00 -2.34
CA SER A 50 9.05 0.75 -1.66
C SER A 50 8.62 2.15 -1.20
N PRO A 51 7.48 2.30 -0.49
CA PRO A 51 6.92 3.59 -0.15
C PRO A 51 7.85 4.35 0.80
N SER A 52 7.91 5.67 0.66
CA SER A 52 8.76 6.56 1.48
C SER A 52 8.20 6.74 2.89
N VAL A 53 7.92 5.64 3.61
CA VAL A 53 7.35 5.67 4.97
C VAL A 53 8.31 6.20 6.04
N TRP A 54 9.52 6.56 5.64
CA TRP A 54 10.49 7.33 6.43
C TRP A 54 10.14 8.82 6.51
N PHE A 55 9.16 9.30 5.71
CA PHE A 55 8.81 10.72 5.66
C PHE A 55 8.42 11.22 7.06
N PRO A 56 9.01 12.35 7.52
CA PRO A 56 8.79 12.85 8.88
C PRO A 56 7.31 13.06 9.19
N GLY A 57 6.87 12.56 10.34
CA GLY A 57 5.48 12.70 10.80
C GLY A 57 4.49 11.71 10.19
N TRP A 58 4.90 10.89 9.21
CA TRP A 58 3.99 9.93 8.58
C TRP A 58 3.42 8.90 9.56
N MET A 59 4.26 8.28 10.38
CA MET A 59 3.84 7.19 11.27
C MET A 59 2.88 7.66 12.37
N GLU A 60 3.06 8.89 12.85
CA GLU A 60 2.15 9.54 13.80
C GLU A 60 0.84 9.94 13.14
N PHE A 61 0.92 10.47 11.91
CA PHE A 61 -0.26 10.83 11.12
C PHE A 61 -1.13 9.60 10.82
N GLU A 62 -0.55 8.51 10.32
CA GLU A 62 -1.24 7.27 9.99
C GLU A 62 -1.94 6.65 11.20
N GLN A 63 -1.32 6.71 12.37
CA GLN A 63 -1.90 6.21 13.61
C GLN A 63 -3.19 6.95 13.98
N GLN A 64 -3.28 8.25 13.67
CA GLN A 64 -4.44 9.09 13.94
C GLN A 64 -5.47 9.05 12.80
N HIS A 65 -5.05 8.69 11.60
CA HIS A 65 -5.86 8.64 10.38
C HIS A 65 -5.68 7.28 9.69
N PRO A 66 -6.41 6.23 10.13
CA PRO A 66 -6.22 4.88 9.62
C PRO A 66 -6.45 4.78 8.11
N ILE A 67 -5.68 3.92 7.46
CA ILE A 67 -5.86 3.55 6.06
C ILE A 67 -7.19 2.82 5.90
N GLN A 68 -8.04 3.26 4.96
CA GLN A 68 -9.40 2.77 4.78
C GLN A 68 -9.50 1.70 3.67
N ALA A 69 -8.42 1.44 2.93
CA ALA A 69 -8.41 0.42 1.89
C ALA A 69 -8.57 -0.99 2.47
N GLN A 70 -9.32 -1.84 1.78
CA GLN A 70 -9.53 -3.24 2.18
C GLN A 70 -8.31 -4.11 1.92
N ARG A 71 -7.46 -3.71 0.96
CA ARG A 71 -6.24 -4.42 0.58
C ARG A 71 -5.06 -3.47 0.50
N VAL A 72 -3.94 -3.86 1.11
CA VAL A 72 -2.71 -3.06 1.09
C VAL A 72 -1.51 -3.95 0.79
N TYR A 73 -0.86 -3.70 -0.34
CA TYR A 73 0.45 -4.26 -0.63
C TYR A 73 1.54 -3.29 -0.23
N LEU A 74 2.49 -3.79 0.52
CA LEU A 74 3.72 -3.10 0.89
C LEU A 74 4.92 -3.89 0.37
N SER A 75 5.96 -3.23 -0.07
CA SER A 75 7.25 -3.87 -0.32
C SER A 75 8.41 -2.96 0.04
N LEU A 76 9.58 -3.57 0.26
CA LEU A 76 10.83 -2.85 0.49
C LEU A 76 12.01 -3.66 -0.05
N GLY A 77 13.07 -2.99 -0.50
CA GLY A 77 14.34 -3.64 -0.78
C GLY A 77 15.11 -3.92 0.51
N ASP A 78 15.72 -5.10 0.61
CA ASP A 78 16.45 -5.57 1.80
C ASP A 78 17.70 -4.73 2.15
N LYS A 79 18.12 -3.81 1.25
CA LYS A 79 19.23 -2.88 1.47
C LYS A 79 18.80 -1.43 1.67
N GLU A 80 17.50 -1.12 1.60
CA GLU A 80 17.03 0.26 1.69
C GLU A 80 17.21 0.85 3.09
N GLU A 81 17.01 0.07 4.13
CA GLU A 81 17.23 0.49 5.53
C GLU A 81 18.72 0.65 5.90
N HIS A 82 19.65 0.13 5.08
CA HIS A 82 21.09 0.23 5.31
C HIS A 82 21.73 1.49 4.68
N THR A 83 20.93 2.51 4.41
CA THR A 83 21.41 3.81 3.89
C THR A 83 22.18 4.58 4.96
N LYS A 84 23.14 5.40 4.53
CA LYS A 84 23.86 6.34 5.41
C LYS A 84 23.02 7.54 5.84
N ASN A 85 21.89 7.78 5.18
CA ASN A 85 20.95 8.85 5.55
C ASN A 85 20.09 8.38 6.72
N THR A 86 20.36 8.93 7.90
CA THR A 86 19.67 8.53 9.15
C THR A 86 18.17 8.75 9.15
N VAL A 87 17.68 9.76 8.40
CA VAL A 87 16.24 10.01 8.25
C VAL A 87 15.57 8.90 7.43
N MET A 88 16.24 8.43 6.38
CA MET A 88 15.70 7.38 5.51
C MET A 88 15.91 5.97 6.08
N ALA A 89 16.91 5.78 6.95
CA ALA A 89 17.25 4.47 7.50
C ALA A 89 16.11 3.84 8.33
N VAL A 90 15.21 4.66 8.87
CA VAL A 90 14.04 4.17 9.63
C VAL A 90 12.98 3.50 8.78
N VAL A 91 13.14 3.48 7.44
CA VAL A 91 12.14 2.93 6.50
C VAL A 91 11.81 1.47 6.80
N GLY A 92 12.80 0.67 7.18
CA GLY A 92 12.61 -0.75 7.51
C GLY A 92 11.73 -0.95 8.74
N ASP A 93 12.02 -0.24 9.83
CA ASP A 93 11.23 -0.32 11.07
C ASP A 93 9.82 0.25 10.87
N ASN A 94 9.71 1.36 10.15
CA ASN A 94 8.43 1.99 9.86
C ASN A 94 7.52 1.08 9.03
N ILE A 95 8.05 0.43 7.98
CA ILE A 95 7.21 -0.44 7.14
C ILE A 95 6.79 -1.72 7.88
N ARG A 96 7.63 -2.28 8.75
CA ARG A 96 7.27 -3.42 9.62
C ARG A 96 6.17 -3.03 10.59
N THR A 97 6.28 -1.86 11.20
CA THR A 97 5.28 -1.31 12.13
C THR A 97 3.96 -1.07 11.41
N LEU A 98 3.99 -0.43 10.24
CA LEU A 98 2.80 -0.19 9.43
C LEU A 98 2.11 -1.50 9.04
N HIS A 99 2.88 -2.48 8.54
CA HIS A 99 2.36 -3.81 8.22
C HIS A 99 1.68 -4.49 9.42
N SER A 100 2.31 -4.43 10.60
CA SER A 100 1.74 -5.02 11.81
C SER A 100 0.42 -4.37 12.21
N ARG A 101 0.30 -3.04 12.09
CA ARG A 101 -0.96 -2.32 12.36
C ARG A 101 -2.06 -2.69 11.36
N LEU A 102 -1.72 -2.80 10.07
CA LEU A 102 -2.68 -3.13 9.02
C LEU A 102 -3.13 -4.59 9.06
N ALA A 103 -2.33 -5.50 9.58
CA ALA A 103 -2.65 -6.92 9.69
C ALA A 103 -3.73 -7.22 10.75
N GLU A 104 -4.12 -6.25 11.57
CA GLU A 104 -5.18 -6.34 12.59
C GLU A 104 -6.52 -5.83 12.02
N PRO A 105 -7.63 -6.45 12.25
CA PRO A 105 -8.12 -7.76 11.81
C PRO A 105 -8.92 -7.74 10.49
N SER A 106 -9.04 -6.62 9.76
CA SER A 106 -9.95 -6.49 8.61
C SER A 106 -9.27 -6.18 7.28
N THR A 107 -8.01 -5.74 7.28
CA THR A 107 -7.28 -5.40 6.06
C THR A 107 -6.50 -6.60 5.54
N ASP A 108 -6.67 -6.96 4.27
CA ASP A 108 -5.80 -7.92 3.60
C ASP A 108 -4.50 -7.23 3.26
N CYS A 109 -3.46 -7.47 4.07
CA CYS A 109 -2.17 -6.79 3.95
C CYS A 109 -1.03 -7.78 3.76
N THR A 110 -0.07 -7.43 2.90
CA THR A 110 1.18 -8.15 2.72
C THR A 110 2.38 -7.21 2.74
N LEU A 111 3.52 -7.72 3.18
CA LEU A 111 4.82 -7.06 3.08
C LEU A 111 5.80 -7.98 2.37
N GLU A 112 6.21 -7.60 1.16
CA GLU A 112 7.21 -8.33 0.37
C GLU A 112 8.59 -7.67 0.46
N TRP A 113 9.61 -8.47 0.81
CA TRP A 113 11.00 -8.06 0.76
C TRP A 113 11.63 -8.42 -0.57
N ASN A 114 12.22 -7.44 -1.25
CA ASN A 114 12.89 -7.62 -2.53
C ASN A 114 14.41 -7.51 -2.34
N SER A 115 15.17 -8.23 -3.16
CA SER A 115 16.63 -8.12 -3.13
C SER A 115 17.10 -6.77 -3.67
N GLY A 116 17.93 -6.06 -2.92
CA GLY A 116 18.64 -4.86 -3.36
C GLY A 116 18.15 -3.56 -2.76
N GLY A 117 18.69 -2.45 -3.26
CA GLY A 117 18.38 -1.10 -2.81
C GLY A 117 17.17 -0.49 -3.52
N HIS A 118 16.93 0.79 -3.21
CA HIS A 118 15.74 1.54 -3.63
C HIS A 118 15.52 1.61 -5.15
N PHE A 119 16.58 1.62 -5.94
CA PHE A 119 16.49 1.80 -7.40
C PHE A 119 16.55 0.50 -8.20
N LYS A 120 16.61 -0.66 -7.52
CA LYS A 120 16.67 -1.94 -8.21
C LYS A 120 15.27 -2.45 -8.57
N ASP A 121 15.06 -2.73 -9.86
CA ASP A 121 13.84 -3.37 -10.39
C ASP A 121 12.54 -2.65 -10.01
N ALA A 122 12.55 -1.29 -10.00
CA ALA A 122 11.42 -0.47 -9.56
C ALA A 122 10.15 -0.72 -10.38
N ASP A 123 10.28 -0.93 -11.68
CA ASP A 123 9.21 -1.29 -12.61
C ASP A 123 8.59 -2.66 -12.27
N LEU A 124 9.43 -3.67 -12.07
CA LEU A 124 8.99 -5.02 -11.69
C LEU A 124 8.30 -5.02 -10.31
N ARG A 125 8.87 -4.32 -9.34
CA ARG A 125 8.28 -4.19 -7.99
C ARG A 125 6.92 -3.50 -8.03
N THR A 126 6.79 -2.46 -8.86
CA THR A 126 5.51 -1.77 -9.06
C THR A 126 4.48 -2.70 -9.73
N ALA A 127 4.89 -3.43 -10.78
CA ALA A 127 4.02 -4.38 -11.46
C ALA A 127 3.50 -5.47 -10.51
N LYS A 128 4.38 -6.04 -9.68
CA LYS A 128 3.99 -7.02 -8.64
C LYS A 128 2.99 -6.45 -7.64
N ALA A 129 3.18 -5.20 -7.21
CA ALA A 129 2.28 -4.54 -6.27
C ALA A 129 0.86 -4.44 -6.85
N PHE A 130 0.72 -3.99 -8.09
CA PHE A 130 -0.57 -3.93 -8.75
C PHE A 130 -1.16 -5.33 -9.04
N GLN A 131 -0.33 -6.28 -9.48
CA GLN A 131 -0.78 -7.66 -9.68
C GLN A 131 -1.40 -8.22 -8.40
N TRP A 132 -0.70 -8.14 -7.27
CA TRP A 132 -1.21 -8.63 -5.99
C TRP A 132 -2.49 -7.92 -5.57
N ALA A 133 -2.57 -6.59 -5.74
CA ALA A 133 -3.74 -5.81 -5.36
C ALA A 133 -4.98 -6.14 -6.22
N MET A 134 -4.78 -6.58 -7.47
CA MET A 134 -5.86 -6.97 -8.39
C MET A 134 -6.30 -8.43 -8.23
N GLU A 135 -5.44 -9.32 -7.74
CA GLU A 135 -5.77 -10.74 -7.57
C GLU A 135 -6.87 -10.93 -6.52
N GLU A 136 -7.90 -11.69 -6.87
CA GLU A 136 -8.89 -12.15 -5.89
C GLU A 136 -8.29 -13.30 -5.08
N HIS A 137 -7.85 -13.03 -3.87
CA HIS A 137 -7.44 -14.09 -2.95
C HIS A 137 -8.67 -14.80 -2.39
N THR A 138 -9.23 -15.72 -3.18
CA THR A 138 -10.28 -16.65 -2.79
C THR A 138 -9.71 -17.72 -1.83
N GLY A 139 -9.23 -17.32 -0.65
CA GLY A 139 -8.51 -18.30 0.17
C GLY A 139 -8.24 -17.98 1.64
N LYS A 140 -8.65 -16.84 2.17
CA LYS A 140 -8.72 -16.73 3.64
C LYS A 140 -10.02 -17.40 4.09
N PRO A 141 -9.98 -18.49 4.86
CA PRO A 141 -11.19 -19.04 5.46
C PRO A 141 -11.85 -17.94 6.30
N PRO A 142 -13.19 -17.86 6.29
CA PRO A 142 -13.91 -16.88 7.10
C PRO A 142 -13.44 -17.00 8.55
N PHE A 143 -13.38 -15.86 9.24
CA PHE A 143 -12.83 -15.66 10.58
C PHE A 143 -13.22 -16.75 11.62
N PHE A 144 -14.39 -17.38 11.51
CA PHE A 144 -14.84 -18.42 12.43
C PHE A 144 -14.21 -19.82 12.24
N MET A 145 -13.41 -20.04 11.20
CA MET A 145 -12.67 -21.32 11.03
C MET A 145 -11.24 -21.30 11.59
N ARG A 146 -10.82 -20.23 12.28
CA ARG A 146 -9.51 -20.15 12.94
C ARG A 146 -9.48 -20.61 14.39
N LYS A 147 -10.58 -21.19 14.88
CA LYS A 147 -10.63 -21.84 16.20
C LYS A 147 -11.02 -23.30 16.01
N LEU A 148 -10.04 -24.11 15.74
CA LEU A 148 -9.95 -25.54 16.12
C LEU A 148 -8.48 -25.90 16.15
#